data_cefe719c31b8dae13cc4d76a37225b5f
#
_entry.id   cefe719c31b8dae13cc4d76a37225b5f
#
_cell.length_a   1.000
_cell.length_b   1.000
_cell.length_c   1.000
_cell.angle_alpha   90.00
_cell.angle_beta   90.00
_cell.angle_gamma   90.00
#
_symmetry.space_group_name_H-M   'P 1'
#
loop_
_entity.id
_entity.type
_entity.pdbx_description
1 polymer ?
#
loop_
_entity_poly.entity_id
_entity_poly.type
_entity_poly.pdbx_seq_one_letter_code
_entity_poly.pdbx_strand_id
1 'polypeptide(L)'
;MTLEDSNGKISTPQNVNEVTAMIDCVGNGIDHCILSDGDMYIQTAGSSPNLVVEYQDSTGHYAAPETHSAQIVKDLFSAFFQKNDAWRTMVVFSPQGGNTSGPTQTAGQSTSRTGGKSFKDGLVDSVKREVKNNISGMVRRGVRNIFRKF
;
A
#
# COMPACT_ATOMS: atom_id res chain seq x y z
N MET A 1 14.65 13.01 -1.17
CA MET A 1 13.68 12.03 -0.66
C MET A 1 13.53 12.18 0.84
N THR A 2 12.35 11.91 1.37
CA THR A 2 12.04 11.88 2.80
C THR A 2 11.51 10.53 3.20
N LEU A 3 11.87 10.06 4.40
CA LEU A 3 11.40 8.81 5.00
C LEU A 3 10.66 9.16 6.29
N GLU A 4 9.39 8.77 6.38
CA GLU A 4 8.51 9.04 7.52
C GLU A 4 8.04 7.73 8.14
N ASP A 5 7.98 7.66 9.47
CA ASP A 5 7.44 6.54 10.22
C ASP A 5 6.06 6.86 10.84
N SER A 6 5.39 5.85 11.37
CA SER A 6 4.07 5.98 12.00
C SER A 6 4.04 6.88 13.24
N ASN A 7 5.19 7.19 13.82
CA ASN A 7 5.32 8.10 14.97
C ASN A 7 5.48 9.58 14.51
N GLY A 8 5.46 9.83 13.20
CA GLY A 8 5.63 11.16 12.61
C GLY A 8 7.08 11.64 12.58
N LYS A 9 8.06 10.74 12.77
CA LYS A 9 9.47 11.07 12.61
C LYS A 9 9.81 11.10 11.13
N ILE A 10 10.30 12.25 10.67
CA ILE A 10 10.74 12.47 9.30
C ILE A 10 12.27 12.54 9.26
N SER A 11 12.88 11.82 8.33
CA SER A 11 14.33 11.82 8.08
C SER A 11 14.61 11.91 6.58
N THR A 12 15.86 12.28 6.25
CA THR A 12 16.34 12.26 4.87
C THR A 12 17.38 11.14 4.76
N PRO A 13 16.98 9.95 4.24
CA PRO A 13 17.90 8.83 4.16
C PRO A 13 19.06 9.14 3.20
N GLN A 14 20.26 8.80 3.64
CA GLN A 14 21.49 9.04 2.88
C GLN A 14 21.89 7.84 2.01
N ASN A 15 21.36 6.67 2.33
CA ASN A 15 21.67 5.42 1.63
C ASN A 15 20.54 4.40 1.77
N VAL A 16 20.59 3.35 0.96
CA VAL A 16 19.60 2.25 0.94
C VAL A 16 19.51 1.54 2.28
N ASN A 17 20.60 1.42 3.04
CA ASN A 17 20.57 0.70 4.32
C ASN A 17 19.68 1.38 5.35
N GLU A 18 19.62 2.71 5.35
CA GLU A 18 18.70 3.45 6.23
C GLU A 18 17.23 3.20 5.88
N VAL A 19 16.93 3.11 4.58
CA VAL A 19 15.58 2.80 4.09
C VAL A 19 15.18 1.37 4.47
N THR A 20 16.05 0.38 4.21
CA THR A 20 15.76 -1.02 4.51
C THR A 20 15.69 -1.31 6.00
N ALA A 21 16.50 -0.64 6.83
CA ALA A 21 16.44 -0.74 8.28
C ALA A 21 15.09 -0.24 8.84
N MET A 22 14.49 0.79 8.24
CA MET A 22 13.15 1.25 8.64
C MET A 22 12.08 0.19 8.36
N ILE A 23 12.19 -0.54 7.23
CA ILE A 23 11.25 -1.63 6.89
C ILE A 23 11.32 -2.76 7.92
N ASP A 24 12.50 -3.07 8.47
CA ASP A 24 12.65 -4.07 9.53
C ASP A 24 11.94 -3.68 10.84
N CYS A 25 11.69 -2.40 11.05
CA CYS A 25 10.94 -1.89 12.19
C CYS A 25 9.42 -1.96 11.99
N VAL A 26 8.92 -2.11 10.75
CA VAL A 26 7.48 -2.18 10.48
C VAL A 26 6.89 -3.47 11.07
N GLY A 27 5.87 -3.31 11.91
CA GLY A 27 5.30 -4.40 12.71
C GLY A 27 6.12 -4.76 13.96
N ASN A 28 7.25 -4.04 14.19
CA ASN A 28 8.10 -4.23 15.35
C ASN A 28 8.61 -2.86 15.86
N GLY A 29 7.68 -2.03 16.32
CA GLY A 29 7.97 -0.70 16.86
C GLY A 29 7.38 0.46 16.06
N ILE A 30 7.11 0.27 14.77
CA ILE A 30 6.33 1.20 13.94
C ILE A 30 5.25 0.43 13.16
N ASP A 31 4.13 1.07 12.87
CA ASP A 31 3.02 0.46 12.15
C ASP A 31 3.19 0.54 10.62
N HIS A 32 3.83 1.61 10.14
CA HIS A 32 4.07 1.85 8.73
C HIS A 32 5.27 2.76 8.50
N CYS A 33 5.79 2.76 7.28
CA CYS A 33 6.72 3.78 6.82
C CYS A 33 6.39 4.22 5.39
N ILE A 34 6.77 5.47 5.09
CA ILE A 34 6.52 6.14 3.80
C ILE A 34 7.84 6.70 3.30
N LEU A 35 8.23 6.37 2.07
CA LEU A 35 9.36 6.96 1.37
C LEU A 35 8.83 7.84 0.22
N SER A 36 9.13 9.14 0.26
CA SER A 36 8.59 10.13 -0.68
C SER A 36 9.70 10.79 -1.52
N ASP A 37 9.40 11.07 -2.78
CA ASP A 37 10.21 11.86 -3.70
C ASP A 37 9.32 12.88 -4.43
N GLY A 38 9.25 14.12 -3.93
CA GLY A 38 8.29 15.10 -4.40
C GLY A 38 6.84 14.66 -4.12
N ASP A 39 6.02 14.66 -5.15
CA ASP A 39 4.60 14.26 -5.06
C ASP A 39 4.39 12.73 -5.13
N MET A 40 5.44 11.98 -5.41
CA MET A 40 5.40 10.53 -5.49
C MET A 40 5.85 9.91 -4.16
N TYR A 41 5.17 8.86 -3.72
CA TYR A 41 5.58 8.07 -2.57
C TYR A 41 5.29 6.59 -2.74
N ILE A 42 6.04 5.78 -1.99
CA ILE A 42 5.75 4.37 -1.73
C ILE A 42 5.63 4.18 -0.23
N GLN A 43 4.68 3.37 0.21
CA GLN A 43 4.46 3.09 1.62
C GLN A 43 4.28 1.59 1.86
N THR A 44 4.60 1.17 3.08
CA THR A 44 4.33 -0.18 3.56
C THR A 44 3.80 -0.16 4.98
N ALA A 45 2.95 -1.13 5.31
CA ALA A 45 2.38 -1.32 6.63
C ALA A 45 2.14 -2.82 6.91
N GLY A 46 1.83 -3.14 8.16
CA GLY A 46 1.56 -4.51 8.59
C GLY A 46 2.69 -5.11 9.40
N SER A 47 2.89 -6.41 9.32
CA SER A 47 3.98 -7.11 10.00
C SER A 47 4.52 -8.23 9.14
N SER A 48 5.85 -8.43 9.19
CA SER A 48 6.48 -9.53 8.46
C SER A 48 5.89 -10.89 8.90
N PRO A 49 5.61 -11.82 7.96
CA PRO A 49 5.89 -11.76 6.52
C PRO A 49 4.77 -11.13 5.66
N ASN A 50 3.77 -10.51 6.26
CA ASN A 50 2.54 -10.05 5.58
C ASN A 50 2.48 -8.52 5.51
N LEU A 51 3.43 -7.91 4.80
CA LEU A 51 3.46 -6.48 4.56
C LEU A 51 2.61 -6.12 3.34
N VAL A 52 1.80 -5.07 3.45
CA VAL A 52 1.09 -4.45 2.34
C VAL A 52 1.94 -3.35 1.75
N VAL A 53 1.83 -3.13 0.44
CA VAL A 53 2.55 -2.06 -0.27
C VAL A 53 1.59 -1.26 -1.11
N GLU A 54 1.73 0.05 -1.04
CA GLU A 54 0.98 1.01 -1.85
C GLU A 54 1.93 2.08 -2.38
N TYR A 55 1.57 2.69 -3.51
CA TYR A 55 2.25 3.89 -3.98
C TYR A 55 1.25 4.88 -4.58
N GLN A 56 1.67 6.14 -4.65
CA GLN A 56 0.97 7.18 -5.37
C GLN A 56 1.95 7.94 -6.24
N ASP A 57 1.48 8.31 -7.42
CA ASP A 57 2.16 9.24 -8.33
C ASP A 57 1.13 10.17 -9.00
N SER A 58 1.56 10.93 -10.02
CA SER A 58 0.69 11.85 -10.76
C SER A 58 -0.46 11.17 -11.50
N THR A 59 -0.38 9.84 -11.71
CA THR A 59 -1.40 9.07 -12.43
C THR A 59 -2.46 8.48 -11.51
N GLY A 60 -2.18 8.37 -10.22
CA GLY A 60 -3.14 7.87 -9.23
C GLY A 60 -2.50 7.17 -8.04
N HIS A 61 -3.37 6.51 -7.27
CA HIS A 61 -3.01 5.70 -6.11
C HIS A 61 -3.18 4.22 -6.45
N TYR A 62 -2.20 3.41 -6.09
CA TYR A 62 -2.09 2.00 -6.45
C TYR A 62 -1.73 1.16 -5.22
N ALA A 63 -2.30 -0.03 -5.11
CA ALA A 63 -1.96 -0.98 -4.06
C ALA A 63 -1.65 -2.36 -4.64
N ALA A 64 -0.70 -3.05 -4.04
CA ALA A 64 -0.51 -4.47 -4.28
C ALA A 64 -1.69 -5.25 -3.65
N PRO A 65 -2.40 -6.11 -4.42
CA PRO A 65 -3.54 -6.84 -3.90
C PRO A 65 -3.15 -7.91 -2.87
N GLU A 66 -1.90 -8.32 -2.89
CA GLU A 66 -1.33 -9.35 -2.01
C GLU A 66 -0.36 -8.75 -1.00
N THR A 67 -0.12 -9.48 0.08
CA THR A 67 0.93 -9.15 1.05
C THR A 67 2.28 -9.73 0.61
N HIS A 68 3.36 -9.08 1.05
CA HIS A 68 4.71 -9.42 0.65
C HIS A 68 5.63 -9.61 1.85
N SER A 69 6.69 -10.40 1.65
CA SER A 69 7.75 -10.54 2.65
C SER A 69 8.55 -9.25 2.80
N ALA A 70 9.19 -9.07 3.96
CA ALA A 70 10.06 -7.92 4.18
C ALA A 70 11.17 -7.78 3.12
N GLN A 71 11.68 -8.90 2.58
CA GLN A 71 12.72 -8.85 1.54
C GLN A 71 12.19 -8.22 0.26
N ILE A 72 11.02 -8.63 -0.23
CA ILE A 72 10.40 -8.04 -1.44
C ILE A 72 10.14 -6.55 -1.22
N VAL A 73 9.66 -6.16 -0.03
CA VAL A 73 9.40 -4.75 0.28
C VAL A 73 10.70 -3.95 0.33
N LYS A 74 11.78 -4.49 0.89
CA LYS A 74 13.11 -3.87 0.87
C LYS A 74 13.63 -3.67 -0.55
N ASP A 75 13.44 -4.65 -1.42
CA ASP A 75 13.88 -4.55 -2.82
C ASP A 75 13.09 -3.47 -3.56
N LEU A 76 11.76 -3.38 -3.34
CA LEU A 76 10.91 -2.32 -3.88
C LEU A 76 11.35 -0.92 -3.44
N PHE A 77 11.54 -0.73 -2.14
CA PHE A 77 11.95 0.56 -1.57
C PHE A 77 13.37 0.94 -1.97
N SER A 78 14.25 -0.04 -2.10
CA SER A 78 15.63 0.17 -2.58
C SER A 78 15.64 0.66 -4.03
N ALA A 79 14.87 0.03 -4.91
CA ALA A 79 14.75 0.44 -6.30
C ALA A 79 14.09 1.83 -6.41
N PHE A 80 13.06 2.12 -5.63
CA PHE A 80 12.44 3.43 -5.57
C PHE A 80 13.44 4.51 -5.11
N PHE A 81 14.20 4.26 -4.04
CA PHE A 81 15.24 5.16 -3.53
C PHE A 81 16.32 5.45 -4.57
N GLN A 82 16.70 4.44 -5.33
CA GLN A 82 17.69 4.55 -6.42
C GLN A 82 17.13 5.18 -7.69
N LYS A 83 15.85 5.58 -7.71
CA LYS A 83 15.15 6.10 -8.90
C LYS A 83 15.15 5.11 -10.08
N ASN A 84 15.14 3.83 -9.78
CA ASN A 84 15.06 2.75 -10.75
C ASN A 84 13.61 2.30 -10.87
N ASP A 85 12.95 2.62 -11.98
CA ASP A 85 11.52 2.32 -12.22
C ASP A 85 11.17 0.83 -12.25
N ALA A 86 12.15 -0.07 -12.20
CA ALA A 86 11.92 -1.51 -12.13
C ALA A 86 11.01 -1.92 -10.95
N TRP A 87 10.97 -1.12 -9.85
CA TRP A 87 10.10 -1.40 -8.72
C TRP A 87 8.62 -1.50 -9.11
N ARG A 88 8.18 -0.80 -10.17
CA ARG A 88 6.79 -0.81 -10.64
C ARG A 88 6.33 -2.15 -11.19
N THR A 89 7.26 -3.01 -11.55
CA THR A 89 7.01 -4.34 -12.13
C THR A 89 7.42 -5.50 -11.22
N MET A 90 8.02 -5.21 -10.07
CA MET A 90 8.46 -6.25 -9.11
C MET A 90 7.27 -6.94 -8.43
N VAL A 91 6.15 -6.23 -8.28
CA VAL A 91 4.87 -6.78 -7.82
C VAL A 91 3.75 -6.23 -8.69
N VAL A 92 2.60 -6.91 -8.69
CA VAL A 92 1.42 -6.43 -9.40
C VAL A 92 0.76 -5.34 -8.56
N PHE A 93 0.56 -4.17 -9.14
CA PHE A 93 -0.20 -3.08 -8.53
C PHE A 93 -1.55 -2.89 -9.23
N SER A 94 -2.58 -2.59 -8.45
CA SER A 94 -3.93 -2.30 -8.92
C SER A 94 -4.34 -0.89 -8.52
N PRO A 95 -4.99 -0.10 -9.40
CA PRO A 95 -5.43 1.24 -9.06
C PRO A 95 -6.46 1.20 -7.92
N GLN A 96 -6.33 2.12 -6.98
CA GLN A 96 -7.25 2.30 -5.86
C GLN A 96 -8.10 3.54 -6.11
N GLY A 97 -9.45 3.35 -6.17
CA GLY A 97 -10.39 4.48 -6.17
C GLY A 97 -10.64 5.17 -7.51
N GLY A 98 -10.45 4.50 -8.63
CA GLY A 98 -11.08 4.89 -9.89
C GLY A 98 -12.53 4.40 -9.89
N ASN A 99 -13.52 5.30 -9.96
CA ASN A 99 -14.84 4.95 -10.45
C ASN A 99 -14.66 4.47 -11.89
N THR A 100 -14.44 3.18 -12.09
CA THR A 100 -14.66 2.55 -13.38
C THR A 100 -16.17 2.53 -13.59
N SER A 101 -16.69 3.60 -14.16
CA SER A 101 -17.95 3.56 -14.91
C SER A 101 -17.70 2.62 -16.10
N GLY A 102 -17.73 1.32 -15.81
CA GLY A 102 -17.79 0.30 -16.84
C GLY A 102 -19.11 0.41 -17.57
N PRO A 103 -19.14 0.18 -18.90
CA PRO A 103 -20.38 0.22 -19.64
C PRO A 103 -21.34 -0.83 -19.09
N THR A 104 -22.54 -0.38 -18.73
CA THR A 104 -23.69 -1.20 -18.39
C THR A 104 -23.98 -2.14 -19.57
N GLN A 105 -23.59 -3.39 -19.49
CA GLN A 105 -24.19 -4.42 -20.33
C GLN A 105 -25.45 -4.93 -19.64
N THR A 106 -26.58 -4.39 -20.10
CA THR A 106 -27.91 -4.94 -19.93
C THR A 106 -28.01 -6.23 -20.75
N ALA A 107 -28.36 -7.31 -20.13
CA ALA A 107 -29.33 -8.31 -20.54
C ALA A 107 -28.95 -9.73 -20.11
N GLY A 108 -29.92 -10.41 -19.53
CA GLY A 108 -29.95 -11.87 -19.53
C GLY A 108 -30.36 -12.48 -18.18
N GLN A 109 -31.66 -12.47 -17.92
CA GLN A 109 -32.34 -13.38 -16.98
C GLN A 109 -31.87 -14.82 -17.13
N SER A 110 -31.53 -15.51 -16.05
CA SER A 110 -32.10 -16.85 -15.81
C SER A 110 -31.79 -17.40 -14.41
N THR A 111 -32.80 -17.79 -13.78
CA THR A 111 -33.11 -18.57 -12.59
C THR A 111 -32.17 -19.74 -12.26
N SER A 112 -31.95 -19.90 -10.98
CA SER A 112 -32.14 -21.06 -10.10
C SER A 112 -30.95 -21.74 -9.45
N ARG A 113 -31.07 -21.77 -8.12
CA ARG A 113 -30.84 -22.86 -7.15
C ARG A 113 -29.44 -23.20 -6.64
N THR A 114 -29.33 -22.95 -5.32
CA THR A 114 -28.91 -23.87 -4.23
C THR A 114 -27.46 -24.36 -4.23
N GLY A 115 -26.70 -24.01 -3.17
CA GLY A 115 -25.56 -24.80 -2.74
C GLY A 115 -24.54 -24.09 -1.87
N GLY A 116 -24.62 -24.28 -0.53
CA GLY A 116 -23.45 -24.36 0.34
C GLY A 116 -22.49 -23.19 0.43
N LYS A 117 -22.80 -22.21 1.26
CA LYS A 117 -21.79 -21.25 1.72
C LYS A 117 -20.83 -21.93 2.68
N SER A 118 -19.60 -22.15 2.23
CA SER A 118 -18.50 -22.56 3.10
C SER A 118 -18.13 -21.42 4.04
N PHE A 119 -18.13 -21.68 5.34
CA PHE A 119 -17.84 -20.73 6.42
C PHE A 119 -16.41 -20.16 6.38
N LYS A 120 -15.55 -20.69 5.53
CA LYS A 120 -14.14 -20.29 5.42
C LYS A 120 -13.91 -19.06 4.53
N ASP A 121 -14.78 -18.78 3.57
CA ASP A 121 -14.58 -17.66 2.65
C ASP A 121 -14.94 -16.29 3.25
N GLY A 122 -15.80 -16.26 4.26
CA GLY A 122 -16.22 -15.01 4.91
C GLY A 122 -15.17 -14.37 5.83
N LEU A 123 -14.26 -15.18 6.39
CA LEU A 123 -13.25 -14.65 7.35
C LEU A 123 -12.10 -13.95 6.64
N VAL A 124 -11.73 -14.44 5.47
CA VAL A 124 -10.60 -13.87 4.69
C VAL A 124 -10.95 -12.49 4.11
N ASP A 125 -12.20 -12.31 3.69
CA ASP A 125 -12.69 -11.02 3.17
C ASP A 125 -12.85 -9.95 4.25
N SER A 126 -13.17 -10.33 5.49
CA SER A 126 -13.26 -9.37 6.61
C SER A 126 -11.90 -8.79 6.98
N VAL A 127 -10.87 -9.62 7.06
CA VAL A 127 -9.50 -9.18 7.38
C VAL A 127 -8.94 -8.29 6.26
N LYS A 128 -9.19 -8.63 4.99
CA LYS A 128 -8.79 -7.81 3.84
C LYS A 128 -9.46 -6.44 3.82
N ARG A 129 -10.72 -6.33 4.25
CA ARG A 129 -11.45 -5.04 4.32
C ARG A 129 -10.96 -4.15 5.45
N GLU A 130 -10.63 -4.75 6.60
CA GLU A 130 -10.20 -4.00 7.78
C GLU A 130 -8.80 -3.38 7.60
N VAL A 131 -7.89 -4.11 6.99
CA VAL A 131 -6.54 -3.62 6.63
C VAL A 131 -6.63 -2.51 5.57
N LYS A 132 -7.45 -2.66 4.52
CA LYS A 132 -7.64 -1.62 3.50
C LYS A 132 -8.20 -0.31 4.07
N ASN A 133 -9.15 -0.39 4.99
CA ASN A 133 -9.76 0.81 5.57
C ASN A 133 -8.82 1.56 6.53
N ASN A 134 -7.92 0.85 7.23
CA ASN A 134 -6.97 1.48 8.13
C ASN A 134 -5.88 2.26 7.40
N ILE A 135 -5.33 1.71 6.32
CA ILE A 135 -4.24 2.36 5.57
C ILE A 135 -4.73 3.59 4.82
N SER A 136 -5.86 3.50 4.11
CA SER A 136 -6.45 4.65 3.39
C SER A 136 -6.85 5.80 4.33
N GLY A 137 -7.17 5.51 5.59
CA GLY A 137 -7.48 6.51 6.61
C GLY A 137 -6.25 7.23 7.18
N MET A 138 -5.11 6.53 7.26
CA MET A 138 -3.85 7.08 7.79
C MET A 138 -3.21 8.07 6.83
N VAL A 139 -3.18 7.75 5.55
CA VAL A 139 -2.61 8.64 4.51
C VAL A 139 -3.32 9.99 4.45
N ARG A 140 -4.65 10.02 4.60
CA ARG A 140 -5.42 11.29 4.61
C ARG A 140 -5.07 12.21 5.78
N ARG A 141 -4.53 11.69 6.88
CA ARG A 141 -4.12 12.51 8.04
C ARG A 141 -2.69 13.04 7.91
N GLY A 142 -1.76 12.27 7.34
CA GLY A 142 -0.38 12.69 7.14
C GLY A 142 -0.25 13.84 6.13
N VAL A 143 -0.90 13.71 4.97
CA VAL A 143 -0.82 14.71 3.89
C VAL A 143 -1.41 16.06 4.28
N ARG A 144 -2.43 16.13 5.15
CA ARG A 144 -3.01 17.42 5.57
C ARG A 144 -2.10 18.28 6.45
N ASN A 145 -1.12 17.69 7.11
CA ASN A 145 -0.21 18.45 7.99
C ASN A 145 0.96 19.07 7.22
N ILE A 146 1.32 18.53 6.07
CA ILE A 146 2.44 19.05 5.26
C ILE A 146 2.06 20.39 4.60
N PHE A 147 0.79 20.56 4.18
CA PHE A 147 0.33 21.80 3.52
C PHE A 147 -0.08 22.94 4.45
N ARG A 148 -0.01 22.77 5.78
CA ARG A 148 -0.39 23.82 6.74
C ARG A 148 0.77 24.69 7.25
N LYS A 149 2.00 24.45 6.79
CA LYS A 149 3.19 25.20 7.26
C LYS A 149 3.86 26.07 6.20
N PHE A 150 3.14 26.42 5.14
CA PHE A 150 3.59 27.46 4.20
C PHE A 150 2.52 28.50 4.02
#